data_ad3f302b46d7bc42be7d948e24eb9fdf
#
_entry.id   ad3f302b46d7bc42be7d948e24eb9fdf
#
_cell.length_a   1.000
_cell.length_b   1.000
_cell.length_c   1.000
_cell.angle_alpha   90.00
_cell.angle_beta   90.00
_cell.angle_gamma   90.00
#
_symmetry.space_group_name_H-M   'P 1'
#
loop_
_entity.id
_entity.type
_entity.pdbx_description
1 polymer ?
#
loop_
_entity_poly.entity_id
_entity_poly.type
_entity_poly.pdbx_seq_one_letter_code
_entity_poly.pdbx_strand_id
1 'polypeptide(L)'
;MPTAGKLIAAIMFAGLGALATYLIIPRFPEGTYFGWFMSGNALIGLLGGWIVAGSRSGHGYYNAVGYGLTAMVSMVAWGLLIYSSIEMVERSIRKMYDGPVDAVVSVFELGVDYLRVIASAELVIFLVIGGIICGLVTDFFAQRYP
;
A
#
# COMPACT_ATOMS: atom_id res chain seq x y z
N MET A 1 -9.87 1.78 -20.34
CA MET A 1 -10.89 0.74 -20.33
C MET A 1 -10.55 -0.35 -19.33
N PRO A 2 -11.55 -0.92 -18.63
CA PRO A 2 -11.28 -2.04 -17.77
C PRO A 2 -10.87 -3.28 -18.58
N THR A 3 -9.75 -3.86 -18.21
CA THR A 3 -9.25 -5.09 -18.84
C THR A 3 -9.16 -6.18 -17.78
N ALA A 4 -9.05 -7.44 -18.19
CA ALA A 4 -8.85 -8.55 -17.27
C ALA A 4 -7.60 -8.31 -16.41
N GLY A 5 -6.54 -7.79 -17.00
CA GLY A 5 -5.32 -7.47 -16.27
C GLY A 5 -5.54 -6.45 -15.16
N LYS A 6 -6.29 -5.37 -15.44
CA LYS A 6 -6.60 -4.36 -14.44
C LYS A 6 -7.44 -4.91 -13.30
N LEU A 7 -8.45 -5.71 -13.63
CA LEU A 7 -9.32 -6.30 -12.63
C LEU A 7 -8.55 -7.27 -11.72
N ILE A 8 -7.77 -8.16 -12.29
CA ILE A 8 -6.96 -9.12 -11.55
C ILE A 8 -5.93 -8.39 -10.68
N ALA A 9 -5.26 -7.36 -11.24
CA ALA A 9 -4.31 -6.55 -10.49
C ALA A 9 -4.98 -5.89 -9.27
N ALA A 10 -6.15 -5.29 -9.47
CA ALA A 10 -6.89 -4.65 -8.40
C ALA A 10 -7.23 -5.64 -7.28
N ILE A 11 -7.74 -6.82 -7.63
CA ILE A 11 -8.11 -7.86 -6.65
C ILE A 11 -6.87 -8.39 -5.92
N MET A 12 -5.80 -8.70 -6.65
CA MET A 12 -4.58 -9.25 -6.07
C MET A 12 -3.90 -8.26 -5.12
N PHE A 13 -3.78 -7.00 -5.53
CA PHE A 13 -3.14 -5.99 -4.67
C PHE A 13 -4.04 -5.57 -3.51
N ALA A 14 -5.37 -5.60 -3.66
CA ALA A 14 -6.29 -5.41 -2.54
C ALA A 14 -6.09 -6.51 -1.49
N GLY A 15 -5.99 -7.77 -1.93
CA GLY A 15 -5.69 -8.90 -1.05
C GLY A 15 -4.33 -8.76 -0.36
N LEU A 16 -3.32 -8.31 -1.11
CA LEU A 16 -1.98 -8.06 -0.55
C LEU A 16 -2.03 -6.97 0.53
N GLY A 17 -2.75 -5.89 0.28
CA GLY A 17 -2.94 -4.82 1.27
C GLY A 17 -3.63 -5.31 2.53
N ALA A 18 -4.67 -6.13 2.40
CA ALA A 18 -5.39 -6.70 3.53
C ALA A 18 -4.50 -7.65 4.35
N LEU A 19 -3.74 -8.53 3.68
CA LEU A 19 -2.81 -9.44 4.35
C LEU A 19 -1.66 -8.70 5.03
N ALA A 20 -1.13 -7.67 4.39
CA ALA A 20 -0.09 -6.83 4.98
C ALA A 20 -0.62 -6.15 6.25
N THR A 21 -1.87 -5.67 6.24
CA THR A 21 -2.50 -5.09 7.42
C THR A 21 -2.56 -6.09 8.57
N TYR A 22 -2.95 -7.31 8.29
CA TYR A 22 -3.01 -8.37 9.28
C TYR A 22 -1.65 -8.60 9.94
N LEU A 23 -0.57 -8.53 9.18
CA LEU A 23 0.79 -8.66 9.69
C LEU A 23 1.30 -7.40 10.41
N ILE A 24 0.80 -6.23 10.03
CA ILE A 24 1.21 -4.95 10.62
C ILE A 24 0.56 -4.71 11.99
N ILE A 25 -0.70 -5.09 12.16
CA ILE A 25 -1.48 -4.80 13.38
C ILE A 25 -0.74 -5.17 14.67
N PRO A 26 -0.16 -6.39 14.82
CA PRO A 26 0.55 -6.74 16.05
C PRO A 26 1.79 -5.90 16.35
N ARG A 27 2.29 -5.13 15.39
CA ARG A 27 3.49 -4.31 15.53
C ARG A 27 3.23 -2.93 16.09
N PHE A 28 1.95 -2.53 16.12
CA PHE A 28 1.55 -1.25 16.70
C PHE A 28 1.30 -1.39 18.21
N PRO A 29 1.43 -0.30 18.98
CA PRO A 29 1.15 -0.31 20.41
C PRO A 29 -0.28 -0.75 20.70
N GLU A 30 -0.48 -1.38 21.86
CA GLU A 30 -1.81 -1.73 22.34
C GLU A 30 -2.69 -0.49 22.46
N GLY A 31 -3.97 -0.64 22.14
CA GLY A 31 -4.92 0.46 22.18
C GLY A 31 -5.00 1.29 20.91
N THR A 32 -4.17 0.99 19.88
CA THR A 32 -4.30 1.66 18.58
C THR A 32 -5.59 1.21 17.90
N TYR A 33 -6.34 2.18 17.39
CA TYR A 33 -7.62 1.91 16.73
C TYR A 33 -7.41 1.55 15.26
N PHE A 34 -7.91 0.38 14.86
CA PHE A 34 -7.75 -0.12 13.49
C PHE A 34 -9.07 -0.27 12.73
N GLY A 35 -10.11 0.46 13.13
CA GLY A 35 -11.46 0.26 12.58
C GLY A 35 -11.57 0.28 11.07
N TRP A 36 -10.81 1.13 10.39
CA TRP A 36 -10.78 1.20 8.93
C TRP A 36 -9.44 0.85 8.31
N PHE A 37 -8.48 0.41 9.10
CA PHE A 37 -7.10 0.22 8.64
C PHE A 37 -7.03 -0.85 7.54
N MET A 38 -7.69 -2.00 7.76
CA MET A 38 -7.73 -3.08 6.78
C MET A 38 -8.47 -2.67 5.51
N SER A 39 -9.63 -2.04 5.65
CA SER A 39 -10.41 -1.55 4.51
C SER A 39 -9.66 -0.48 3.72
N GLY A 40 -9.01 0.45 4.41
CA GLY A 40 -8.21 1.50 3.79
C GLY A 40 -7.03 0.93 3.02
N ASN A 41 -6.31 -0.02 3.60
CA ASN A 41 -5.18 -0.66 2.93
C ASN A 41 -5.63 -1.51 1.73
N ALA A 42 -6.75 -2.20 1.85
CA ALA A 42 -7.32 -2.95 0.74
C ALA A 42 -7.70 -2.02 -0.42
N LEU A 43 -8.29 -0.87 -0.12
CA LEU A 43 -8.63 0.14 -1.12
C LEU A 43 -7.39 0.72 -1.80
N ILE A 44 -6.35 1.03 -1.03
CA ILE A 44 -5.07 1.52 -1.56
C ILE A 44 -4.45 0.47 -2.48
N GLY A 45 -4.48 -0.80 -2.08
CA GLY A 45 -4.00 -1.91 -2.89
C GLY A 45 -4.79 -2.07 -4.18
N LEU A 46 -6.12 -1.97 -4.09
CA LEU A 46 -7.00 -2.05 -5.25
C LEU A 46 -6.68 -0.94 -6.27
N LEU A 47 -6.57 0.30 -5.80
CA LEU A 47 -6.25 1.43 -6.66
C LEU A 47 -4.82 1.33 -7.23
N GLY A 48 -3.85 0.95 -6.41
CA GLY A 48 -2.47 0.76 -6.85
C GLY A 48 -2.36 -0.35 -7.88
N GLY A 49 -3.04 -1.47 -7.65
CA GLY A 49 -3.08 -2.57 -8.61
C GLY A 49 -3.72 -2.15 -9.93
N TRP A 50 -4.87 -1.49 -9.85
CA TRP A 50 -5.58 -1.02 -11.04
C TRP A 50 -4.76 -0.02 -11.85
N ILE A 51 -4.24 1.01 -11.18
CA ILE A 51 -3.59 2.14 -11.85
C ILE A 51 -2.16 1.80 -12.28
N VAL A 52 -1.38 1.16 -11.40
CA VAL A 52 0.05 0.93 -11.65
C VAL A 52 0.28 -0.39 -12.35
N ALA A 53 -0.11 -1.50 -11.72
CA ALA A 53 0.16 -2.82 -12.28
C ALA A 53 -0.73 -3.15 -13.47
N GLY A 54 -2.02 -2.85 -13.36
CA GLY A 54 -2.98 -3.17 -14.41
C GLY A 54 -2.74 -2.43 -15.70
N SER A 55 -2.35 -1.16 -15.63
CA SER A 55 -2.08 -0.35 -16.81
C SER A 55 -0.83 -0.79 -17.58
N ARG A 56 0.06 -1.51 -16.92
CA ARG A 56 1.34 -1.97 -17.50
C ARG A 56 1.37 -3.46 -17.76
N SER A 57 0.29 -4.17 -17.48
CA SER A 57 0.22 -5.62 -17.63
C SER A 57 0.20 -6.05 -19.11
N GLY A 58 0.62 -7.30 -19.36
CA GLY A 58 0.59 -7.88 -20.69
C GLY A 58 1.90 -7.77 -21.47
N HIS A 59 2.98 -7.32 -20.87
CA HIS A 59 4.26 -7.08 -21.53
C HIS A 59 5.33 -8.13 -21.22
N GLY A 60 4.94 -9.24 -20.59
CA GLY A 60 5.85 -10.35 -20.29
C GLY A 60 6.23 -10.43 -18.81
N TYR A 61 6.68 -11.61 -18.39
CA TYR A 61 6.95 -11.88 -16.98
C TYR A 61 8.14 -11.08 -16.43
N TYR A 62 9.13 -10.78 -17.27
CA TYR A 62 10.25 -9.96 -16.84
C TYR A 62 9.79 -8.56 -16.42
N ASN A 63 8.91 -7.95 -17.23
CA ASN A 63 8.33 -6.64 -16.90
C ASN A 63 7.35 -6.74 -15.75
N ALA A 64 6.70 -7.90 -15.57
CA ALA A 64 5.74 -8.12 -14.48
C ALA A 64 6.38 -8.00 -13.11
N VAL A 65 7.59 -8.50 -12.93
CA VAL A 65 8.32 -8.33 -11.68
C VAL A 65 8.53 -6.83 -11.38
N GLY A 66 8.94 -6.07 -12.38
CA GLY A 66 9.17 -4.63 -12.25
C GLY A 66 7.92 -3.85 -11.87
N TYR A 67 6.84 -4.00 -12.62
CA TYR A 67 5.62 -3.24 -12.31
C TYR A 67 4.90 -3.76 -11.07
N GLY A 68 5.05 -5.04 -10.71
CA GLY A 68 4.54 -5.57 -9.46
C GLY A 68 5.22 -4.94 -8.25
N LEU A 69 6.55 -4.82 -8.29
CA LEU A 69 7.31 -4.14 -7.25
C LEU A 69 6.99 -2.65 -7.20
N THR A 70 6.84 -2.01 -8.37
CA THR A 70 6.46 -0.58 -8.44
C THR A 70 5.09 -0.34 -7.80
N ALA A 71 4.12 -1.21 -8.08
CA ALA A 71 2.79 -1.12 -7.47
C ALA A 71 2.86 -1.30 -5.96
N MET A 72 3.64 -2.26 -5.47
CA MET A 72 3.82 -2.50 -4.04
C MET A 72 4.44 -1.27 -3.34
N VAL A 73 5.50 -0.70 -3.91
CA VAL A 73 6.14 0.50 -3.36
C VAL A 73 5.15 1.68 -3.36
N SER A 74 4.38 1.83 -4.43
CA SER A 74 3.34 2.87 -4.52
C SER A 74 2.28 2.70 -3.43
N MET A 75 1.83 1.47 -3.17
CA MET A 75 0.88 1.18 -2.09
C MET A 75 1.44 1.62 -0.74
N VAL A 76 2.69 1.26 -0.45
CA VAL A 76 3.34 1.60 0.82
C VAL A 76 3.46 3.11 0.95
N ALA A 77 3.94 3.79 -0.09
CA ALA A 77 4.11 5.24 -0.08
C ALA A 77 2.78 5.97 0.14
N TRP A 78 1.74 5.62 -0.60
CA TRP A 78 0.42 6.22 -0.44
C TRP A 78 -0.20 5.91 0.92
N GLY A 79 -0.03 4.69 1.40
CA GLY A 79 -0.50 4.29 2.72
C GLY A 79 0.14 5.12 3.82
N LEU A 80 1.46 5.26 3.79
CA LEU A 80 2.18 6.08 4.76
C LEU A 80 1.71 7.54 4.71
N LEU A 81 1.57 8.10 3.52
CA LEU A 81 1.12 9.48 3.35
C LEU A 81 -0.29 9.69 3.90
N ILE A 82 -1.22 8.81 3.57
CA ILE A 82 -2.62 8.92 3.98
C ILE A 82 -2.74 8.78 5.49
N TYR A 83 -2.15 7.74 6.09
CA TYR A 83 -2.28 7.52 7.53
C TYR A 83 -1.52 8.57 8.35
N SER A 84 -0.37 9.03 7.89
CA SER A 84 0.35 10.14 8.53
C SER A 84 -0.48 11.42 8.51
N SER A 85 -1.16 11.69 7.39
CA SER A 85 -2.01 12.88 7.25
C SER A 85 -3.23 12.80 8.17
N ILE A 86 -3.86 11.62 8.30
CA ILE A 86 -4.99 11.41 9.20
C ILE A 86 -4.58 11.65 10.65
N GLU A 87 -3.46 11.08 11.07
CA GLU A 87 -2.94 11.26 12.42
C GLU A 87 -2.57 12.72 12.68
N MET A 88 -2.00 13.41 11.70
CA MET A 88 -1.68 14.83 11.80
C MET A 88 -2.96 15.66 12.03
N VAL A 89 -4.03 15.37 11.29
CA VAL A 89 -5.32 16.08 11.46
C VAL A 89 -5.88 15.84 12.85
N GLU A 90 -5.84 14.61 13.34
CA GLU A 90 -6.30 14.29 14.71
C GLU A 90 -5.51 15.04 15.76
N ARG A 91 -4.19 15.13 15.63
CA ARG A 91 -3.35 15.88 16.55
C ARG A 91 -3.59 17.38 16.44
N SER A 92 -3.87 17.88 15.25
CA SER A 92 -4.21 19.29 15.02
C SER A 92 -5.51 19.66 15.74
N ILE A 93 -6.51 18.79 15.72
CA ILE A 93 -7.77 18.99 16.45
C ILE A 93 -7.53 19.08 17.95
N ARG A 94 -6.56 18.35 18.48
CA ARG A 94 -6.15 18.41 19.89
C ARG A 94 -5.26 19.61 20.21
N LYS A 95 -5.02 20.48 19.25
CA LYS A 95 -4.19 21.69 19.38
C LYS A 95 -2.74 21.39 19.83
N MET A 96 -2.17 20.32 19.27
CA MET A 96 -0.79 19.92 19.58
C MET A 96 0.26 20.64 18.74
N TYR A 97 -0.17 21.43 17.74
CA TYR A 97 0.73 22.15 16.83
C TYR A 97 0.57 23.66 17.01
N ASP A 98 1.71 24.37 16.96
CA ASP A 98 1.75 25.82 17.09
C ASP A 98 1.42 26.52 15.76
N GLY A 99 1.48 25.81 14.61
CA GLY A 99 1.19 26.41 13.31
C GLY A 99 1.17 25.40 12.18
N PRO A 100 0.81 25.87 10.95
CA PRO A 100 0.72 24.99 9.78
C PRO A 100 2.04 24.30 9.41
N VAL A 101 3.17 24.99 9.61
CA VAL A 101 4.49 24.42 9.30
C VAL A 101 4.78 23.22 10.19
N ASP A 102 4.49 23.32 11.48
CA ASP A 102 4.67 22.21 12.43
C ASP A 102 3.80 21.02 12.04
N ALA A 103 2.57 21.25 11.58
CA ALA A 103 1.68 20.20 11.13
C ALA A 103 2.26 19.47 9.90
N VAL A 104 2.78 20.20 8.91
CA VAL A 104 3.39 19.62 7.72
C VAL A 104 4.63 18.79 8.07
N VAL A 105 5.51 19.31 8.92
CA VAL A 105 6.69 18.59 9.41
C VAL A 105 6.27 17.31 10.13
N SER A 106 5.20 17.37 10.91
CA SER A 106 4.67 16.20 11.64
C SER A 106 4.24 15.08 10.69
N VAL A 107 3.68 15.38 9.52
CA VAL A 107 3.29 14.35 8.54
C VAL A 107 4.52 13.53 8.13
N PHE A 108 5.65 14.18 7.88
CA PHE A 108 6.89 13.48 7.52
C PHE A 108 7.46 12.69 8.69
N GLU A 109 7.43 13.24 9.90
CA GLU A 109 7.89 12.54 11.10
C GLU A 109 7.05 11.29 11.36
N LEU A 110 5.73 11.39 11.27
CA LEU A 110 4.82 10.26 11.42
C LEU A 110 5.03 9.21 10.34
N GLY A 111 5.26 9.65 9.10
CA GLY A 111 5.55 8.74 8.00
C GLY A 111 6.83 7.93 8.25
N VAL A 112 7.88 8.58 8.76
CA VAL A 112 9.13 7.90 9.12
C VAL A 112 8.90 6.92 10.28
N ASP A 113 8.12 7.30 11.30
CA ASP A 113 7.83 6.44 12.43
C ASP A 113 7.04 5.21 12.00
N TYR A 114 6.03 5.36 11.15
CA TYR A 114 5.28 4.24 10.60
C TYR A 114 6.17 3.35 9.73
N LEU A 115 7.06 3.95 8.93
CA LEU A 115 8.00 3.21 8.13
C LEU A 115 8.93 2.35 9.00
N ARG A 116 9.38 2.87 10.13
CA ARG A 116 10.20 2.10 11.09
C ARG A 116 9.42 0.90 11.66
N VAL A 117 8.13 1.06 11.92
CA VAL A 117 7.28 -0.02 12.42
C VAL A 117 7.16 -1.13 11.37
N ILE A 118 6.97 -0.77 10.10
CA ILE A 118 6.76 -1.75 9.03
C ILE A 118 8.07 -2.21 8.38
N ALA A 119 9.21 -1.59 8.67
CA ALA A 119 10.51 -1.92 8.08
C ALA A 119 11.19 -3.11 8.77
N SER A 120 10.44 -4.16 9.08
CA SER A 120 11.00 -5.42 9.55
C SER A 120 11.34 -6.31 8.37
N ALA A 121 12.37 -7.14 8.51
CA ALA A 121 12.78 -8.06 7.46
C ALA A 121 11.63 -8.98 7.03
N GLU A 122 10.84 -9.48 7.99
CA GLU A 122 9.70 -10.35 7.72
C GLU A 122 8.65 -9.66 6.83
N LEU A 123 8.24 -8.44 7.19
CA LEU A 123 7.23 -7.73 6.45
C LEU A 123 7.74 -7.28 5.08
N VAL A 124 8.98 -6.82 5.00
CA VAL A 124 9.60 -6.41 3.73
C VAL A 124 9.68 -7.60 2.77
N ILE A 125 10.13 -8.75 3.25
CA ILE A 125 10.19 -9.97 2.44
C ILE A 125 8.79 -10.38 1.98
N PHE A 126 7.80 -10.34 2.86
CA PHE A 126 6.41 -10.64 2.53
C PHE A 126 5.88 -9.72 1.42
N LEU A 127 6.12 -8.41 1.54
CA LEU A 127 5.66 -7.43 0.55
C LEU A 127 6.36 -7.61 -0.79
N VAL A 128 7.66 -7.83 -0.79
CA VAL A 128 8.42 -8.03 -2.03
C VAL A 128 7.94 -9.28 -2.76
N ILE A 129 7.86 -10.40 -2.06
CA ILE A 129 7.40 -11.66 -2.64
C ILE A 129 5.95 -11.52 -3.11
N GLY A 130 5.08 -10.93 -2.28
CA GLY A 130 3.69 -10.70 -2.62
C GLY A 130 3.53 -9.81 -3.84
N GLY A 131 4.31 -8.73 -3.93
CA GLY A 131 4.31 -7.83 -5.09
C GLY A 131 4.72 -8.54 -6.38
N ILE A 132 5.76 -9.36 -6.31
CA ILE A 132 6.23 -10.15 -7.46
C ILE A 132 5.16 -11.15 -7.89
N ILE A 133 4.59 -11.90 -6.95
CA ILE A 133 3.54 -12.90 -7.24
C ILE A 133 2.31 -12.20 -7.84
N CYS A 134 1.85 -11.10 -7.25
CA CYS A 134 0.72 -10.34 -7.77
C CYS A 134 0.98 -9.84 -9.18
N GLY A 135 2.19 -9.34 -9.45
CA GLY A 135 2.57 -8.90 -10.79
C GLY A 135 2.57 -10.02 -11.80
N LEU A 136 3.15 -11.17 -11.46
CA LEU A 136 3.21 -12.34 -12.35
C LEU A 136 1.82 -12.89 -12.66
N VAL A 137 0.96 -13.01 -11.64
CA VAL A 137 -0.43 -13.48 -11.84
C VAL A 137 -1.20 -12.50 -12.71
N THR A 138 -1.05 -11.20 -12.46
CA THR A 138 -1.68 -10.16 -13.27
C THR A 138 -1.27 -10.27 -14.72
N ASP A 139 0.01 -10.43 -15.00
CA ASP A 139 0.53 -10.55 -16.35
C ASP A 139 0.04 -11.81 -17.05
N PHE A 140 0.00 -12.92 -16.33
CA PHE A 140 -0.54 -14.18 -16.85
C PHE A 140 -1.97 -14.01 -17.37
N PHE A 141 -2.84 -13.41 -16.57
CA PHE A 141 -4.23 -13.16 -16.97
C PHE A 141 -4.35 -12.09 -18.03
N ALA A 142 -3.49 -11.07 -18.02
CA ALA A 142 -3.51 -10.01 -19.02
C ALA A 142 -3.13 -10.53 -20.41
N GLN A 143 -2.18 -11.46 -20.49
CA GLN A 143 -1.80 -12.10 -21.76
C GLN A 143 -2.86 -13.04 -22.28
N ARG A 144 -3.57 -13.71 -21.37
CA ARG A 144 -4.56 -14.73 -21.73
C ARG A 144 -5.93 -14.11 -22.06
N TYR A 145 -6.28 -13.00 -21.42
CA TYR A 145 -7.57 -12.31 -21.59
C TYR A 145 -7.34 -10.82 -21.84
N PRO A 146 -6.89 -10.43 -23.03
CA PRO A 146 -6.60 -9.01 -23.33
C PRO A 146 -7.84 -8.11 -23.37
#